data_936979b052aef80b2822bb9265cc8331
#
_entry.id   936979b052aef80b2822bb9265cc8331
#
_cell.length_a   1.000
_cell.length_b   1.000
_cell.length_c   1.000
_cell.angle_alpha   90.00
_cell.angle_beta   90.00
_cell.angle_gamma   90.00
#
_symmetry.space_group_name_H-M   'P 1'
#
loop_
_entity.id
_entity.type
_entity.pdbx_description
1 polymer ?
#
loop_
_entity_poly.entity_id
_entity_poly.type
_entity_poly.pdbx_seq_one_letter_code
_entity_poly.pdbx_strand_id
1 'polypeptide(L)'
;QAAIDAASGATVPINNAKIYPDVASAVADLQVVYASSDRVREMQSRVVTPEFAAREIRGLAGEGVSAGILFGPERTGLFNDDIARASALIRIPTNPEFTSLNLAQAVLLIGYAWWSAGLNEAEDYVALGNTEPATREEFDGFFDRLIEGLEKGYFFRSPRLKPHTMRSLRTLFERARLSSQEIRTLQGVINALRRAGPYRFDGRI
;
A
#
# COMPACT_ATOMS: atom_id res chain seq x y z
N GLN A 1 -25.00 -12.77 18.59
CA GLN A 1 -24.83 -13.63 17.42
C GLN A 1 -24.54 -12.80 16.16
N ALA A 2 -25.34 -11.77 15.82
CA ALA A 2 -25.13 -10.94 14.61
C ALA A 2 -23.73 -10.33 14.49
N ALA A 3 -23.13 -9.90 15.60
CA ALA A 3 -21.76 -9.36 15.62
C ALA A 3 -20.71 -10.45 15.30
N ILE A 4 -20.91 -11.66 15.76
CA ILE A 4 -20.03 -12.80 15.48
C ILE A 4 -20.12 -13.18 13.99
N ASP A 5 -21.33 -13.22 13.44
CA ASP A 5 -21.57 -13.55 12.04
C ASP A 5 -20.94 -12.50 11.09
N ALA A 6 -20.95 -11.23 11.49
CA ALA A 6 -20.34 -10.13 10.75
C ALA A 6 -18.80 -10.03 10.89
N ALA A 7 -18.22 -10.72 11.86
CA ALA A 7 -16.79 -10.59 12.17
C ALA A 7 -15.85 -11.36 11.22
N SER A 8 -16.38 -12.11 10.24
CA SER A 8 -15.58 -12.88 9.27
C SER A 8 -14.45 -13.72 9.93
N GLY A 9 -14.75 -14.33 11.09
CA GLY A 9 -13.80 -15.12 11.87
C GLY A 9 -12.97 -14.35 12.89
N ALA A 10 -12.97 -13.01 12.88
CA ALA A 10 -12.26 -12.17 13.84
C ALA A 10 -13.03 -12.04 15.17
N THR A 11 -13.20 -13.15 15.88
CA THR A 11 -14.03 -13.22 17.10
C THR A 11 -13.30 -12.77 18.36
N VAL A 12 -11.97 -12.70 18.35
CA VAL A 12 -11.15 -12.36 19.55
C VAL A 12 -11.52 -11.01 20.15
N PRO A 13 -11.66 -9.91 19.41
CA PRO A 13 -12.09 -8.63 19.98
C PRO A 13 -13.48 -8.68 20.60
N ILE A 14 -14.41 -9.43 20.00
CA ILE A 14 -15.78 -9.58 20.50
C ILE A 14 -15.80 -10.38 21.80
N ASN A 15 -15.07 -11.49 21.87
CA ASN A 15 -15.02 -12.36 23.04
C ASN A 15 -14.33 -11.67 24.24
N ASN A 16 -13.41 -10.75 23.97
CA ASN A 16 -12.69 -10.01 25.00
C ASN A 16 -13.33 -8.65 25.32
N ALA A 17 -14.45 -8.31 24.66
CA ALA A 17 -15.15 -7.05 24.92
C ALA A 17 -15.70 -7.00 26.35
N LYS A 18 -15.46 -5.87 27.03
CA LYS A 18 -15.98 -5.59 28.38
C LYS A 18 -17.01 -4.47 28.30
N ILE A 19 -18.02 -4.57 29.13
CA ILE A 19 -19.07 -3.54 29.25
C ILE A 19 -18.80 -2.74 30.51
N TYR A 20 -18.79 -1.41 30.37
CA TYR A 20 -18.58 -0.47 31.46
C TYR A 20 -19.80 0.45 31.59
N PRO A 21 -20.09 0.98 32.79
CA PRO A 21 -21.21 1.88 33.02
C PRO A 21 -20.99 3.27 32.41
N ASP A 22 -19.75 3.70 32.27
CA ASP A 22 -19.35 5.01 31.75
C ASP A 22 -17.96 4.98 31.14
N VAL A 23 -17.59 6.05 30.42
CA VAL A 23 -16.29 6.21 29.76
C VAL A 23 -15.16 6.30 30.78
N ALA A 24 -15.38 6.95 31.93
CA ALA A 24 -14.36 7.07 32.97
C ALA A 24 -13.88 5.71 33.45
N SER A 25 -14.82 4.80 33.72
CA SER A 25 -14.51 3.41 34.12
C SER A 25 -13.85 2.61 33.00
N ALA A 26 -14.24 2.86 31.75
CA ALA A 26 -13.71 2.13 30.61
C ALA A 26 -12.24 2.48 30.31
N VAL A 27 -11.79 3.68 30.64
CA VAL A 27 -10.42 4.16 30.38
C VAL A 27 -9.54 4.23 31.62
N ALA A 28 -10.04 3.80 32.78
CA ALA A 28 -9.38 3.98 34.08
C ALA A 28 -7.99 3.31 34.17
N ASP A 29 -7.77 2.24 33.41
CA ASP A 29 -6.51 1.48 33.36
C ASP A 29 -5.61 1.90 32.19
N LEU A 30 -6.03 2.88 31.39
CA LEU A 30 -5.24 3.40 30.27
C LEU A 30 -4.39 4.60 30.69
N GLN A 31 -3.19 4.68 30.16
CA GLN A 31 -2.27 5.79 30.40
C GLN A 31 -2.40 6.89 29.35
N VAL A 32 -2.80 6.53 28.13
CA VAL A 32 -3.02 7.46 27.03
C VAL A 32 -4.34 7.16 26.33
N VAL A 33 -5.17 8.19 26.14
CA VAL A 33 -6.47 8.06 25.50
C VAL A 33 -6.53 9.00 24.29
N TYR A 34 -6.94 8.48 23.16
CA TYR A 34 -7.28 9.23 21.97
C TYR A 34 -8.80 9.26 21.77
N ALA A 35 -9.30 10.26 21.07
CA ALA A 35 -10.71 10.32 20.67
C ALA A 35 -10.84 10.56 19.17
N SER A 36 -11.61 9.71 18.49
CA SER A 36 -11.93 9.91 17.07
C SER A 36 -13.08 10.93 16.96
N SER A 37 -12.79 12.14 16.47
CA SER A 37 -13.77 13.21 16.33
C SER A 37 -13.38 14.22 15.26
N ASP A 38 -14.37 14.73 14.52
CA ASP A 38 -14.21 15.88 13.61
C ASP A 38 -14.49 17.24 14.32
N ARG A 39 -14.99 17.22 15.57
CA ARG A 39 -15.36 18.42 16.35
C ARG A 39 -14.13 19.11 16.95
N VAL A 40 -13.24 19.62 16.10
CA VAL A 40 -11.98 20.27 16.52
C VAL A 40 -12.22 21.71 17.03
N ARG A 41 -13.37 22.33 16.71
CA ARG A 41 -13.58 23.79 16.88
C ARG A 41 -13.91 24.22 18.30
N GLU A 42 -14.33 23.34 19.18
CA GLU A 42 -14.86 23.70 20.49
C GLU A 42 -13.86 23.58 21.64
N MET A 43 -12.72 22.94 21.42
CA MET A 43 -11.73 22.69 22.48
C MET A 43 -10.30 22.86 21.97
N GLN A 44 -9.43 23.43 22.82
CA GLN A 44 -8.00 23.45 22.57
C GLN A 44 -7.44 22.04 22.82
N SER A 45 -7.30 21.26 21.78
CA SER A 45 -6.81 19.89 21.84
C SER A 45 -5.72 19.65 20.79
N ARG A 46 -4.80 18.77 21.10
CA ARG A 46 -3.87 18.25 20.13
C ARG A 46 -4.65 17.44 19.09
N VAL A 47 -4.44 17.71 17.81
CA VAL A 47 -5.10 16.99 16.71
C VAL A 47 -4.06 16.27 15.89
N VAL A 48 -4.31 14.99 15.61
CA VAL A 48 -3.41 14.11 14.86
C VAL A 48 -4.16 13.37 13.76
N THR A 49 -3.45 12.89 12.74
CA THR A 49 -4.01 12.00 11.73
C THR A 49 -4.01 10.55 12.22
N PRO A 50 -4.79 9.65 11.60
CA PRO A 50 -4.77 8.22 11.93
C PRO A 50 -3.37 7.61 11.84
N GLU A 51 -2.59 7.96 10.83
CA GLU A 51 -1.24 7.44 10.60
C GLU A 51 -0.26 7.92 11.68
N PHE A 52 -0.42 9.18 12.12
CA PHE A 52 0.40 9.70 13.22
C PHE A 52 0.05 8.99 14.53
N ALA A 53 -1.23 8.91 14.88
CA ALA A 53 -1.72 8.23 16.07
C ALA A 53 -1.28 6.76 16.10
N ALA A 54 -1.36 6.07 14.96
CA ALA A 54 -0.94 4.69 14.81
C ALA A 54 0.53 4.47 15.18
N ARG A 55 1.42 5.31 14.62
CA ARG A 55 2.86 5.24 14.95
C ARG A 55 3.14 5.53 16.42
N GLU A 56 2.47 6.56 16.98
CA GLU A 56 2.63 6.94 18.38
C GLU A 56 2.14 5.81 19.31
N ILE A 57 0.95 5.26 19.09
CA ILE A 57 0.39 4.16 19.90
C ILE A 57 1.29 2.92 19.83
N ARG A 58 1.87 2.60 18.67
CA ARG A 58 2.82 1.49 18.56
C ARG A 58 4.11 1.73 19.35
N GLY A 59 4.64 2.95 19.32
CA GLY A 59 5.78 3.34 20.12
C GLY A 59 5.49 3.15 21.62
N LEU A 60 4.37 3.70 22.08
CA LEU A 60 3.89 3.58 23.45
C LEU A 60 3.72 2.11 23.88
N ALA A 61 3.13 1.27 23.03
CA ALA A 61 2.96 -0.15 23.30
C ALA A 61 4.32 -0.87 23.44
N GLY A 62 5.33 -0.48 22.66
CA GLY A 62 6.70 -0.98 22.77
C GLY A 62 7.37 -0.60 24.11
N GLU A 63 6.94 0.48 24.73
CA GLU A 63 7.39 0.95 26.05
C GLU A 63 6.52 0.40 27.21
N GLY A 64 5.54 -0.45 26.93
CA GLY A 64 4.63 -1.01 27.92
C GLY A 64 3.51 -0.04 28.36
N VAL A 65 3.29 1.06 27.64
CA VAL A 65 2.25 2.05 27.91
C VAL A 65 0.93 1.61 27.29
N SER A 66 -0.13 1.55 28.11
CA SER A 66 -1.49 1.22 27.64
C SER A 66 -2.16 2.42 27.00
N ALA A 67 -2.60 2.27 25.76
CA ALA A 67 -3.31 3.30 25.04
C ALA A 67 -4.66 2.79 24.50
N GLY A 68 -5.66 3.69 24.42
CA GLY A 68 -6.97 3.39 23.87
C GLY A 68 -7.51 4.51 23.00
N ILE A 69 -8.52 4.17 22.18
CA ILE A 69 -9.17 5.12 21.28
C ILE A 69 -10.67 5.10 21.55
N LEU A 70 -11.24 6.27 21.84
CA LEU A 70 -12.68 6.47 22.00
C LEU A 70 -13.33 6.71 20.65
N PHE A 71 -14.44 6.03 20.43
CA PHE A 71 -15.35 6.23 19.30
C PHE A 71 -16.74 6.54 19.86
N GLY A 72 -17.40 7.54 19.29
CA GLY A 72 -18.75 7.92 19.68
C GLY A 72 -19.83 7.18 18.90
N PRO A 73 -21.07 7.21 19.39
CA PRO A 73 -22.24 6.74 18.65
C PRO A 73 -22.42 7.48 17.32
N GLU A 74 -22.93 6.80 16.29
CA GLU A 74 -23.10 7.36 14.93
C GLU A 74 -23.95 8.64 14.91
N ARG A 75 -24.99 8.71 15.73
CA ARG A 75 -25.94 9.83 15.74
C ARG A 75 -25.41 11.09 16.41
N THR A 76 -24.65 10.95 17.47
CA THR A 76 -24.25 12.06 18.35
C THR A 76 -22.75 12.31 18.36
N GLY A 77 -21.94 11.32 17.97
CA GLY A 77 -20.51 11.35 18.21
C GLY A 77 -20.20 11.28 19.72
N LEU A 78 -18.98 11.57 20.08
CA LEU A 78 -18.54 11.69 21.47
C LEU A 78 -19.08 13.00 22.08
N PHE A 79 -19.42 12.97 23.37
CA PHE A 79 -19.73 14.19 24.13
C PHE A 79 -18.45 14.94 24.49
N ASN A 80 -18.56 16.24 24.74
CA ASN A 80 -17.41 17.09 25.08
C ASN A 80 -16.68 16.61 26.34
N ASP A 81 -17.41 16.09 27.34
CA ASP A 81 -16.84 15.55 28.56
C ASP A 81 -16.01 14.27 28.30
N ASP A 82 -16.39 13.47 27.30
CA ASP A 82 -15.61 12.30 26.91
C ASP A 82 -14.37 12.70 26.10
N ILE A 83 -14.53 13.68 25.21
CA ILE A 83 -13.42 14.24 24.44
C ILE A 83 -12.38 14.88 25.37
N ALA A 84 -12.81 15.55 26.43
CA ALA A 84 -11.91 16.17 27.43
C ALA A 84 -11.00 15.18 28.17
N ARG A 85 -11.32 13.88 28.14
CA ARG A 85 -10.49 12.81 28.70
C ARG A 85 -9.37 12.36 27.75
N ALA A 86 -9.44 12.76 26.48
CA ALA A 86 -8.47 12.36 25.49
C ALA A 86 -7.23 13.27 25.49
N SER A 87 -6.06 12.68 25.40
CA SER A 87 -4.77 13.37 25.23
C SER A 87 -4.62 13.99 23.85
N ALA A 88 -5.31 13.44 22.84
CA ALA A 88 -5.33 13.96 21.49
C ALA A 88 -6.59 13.51 20.73
N LEU A 89 -6.99 14.31 19.74
CA LEU A 89 -8.05 13.97 18.81
C LEU A 89 -7.47 13.36 17.53
N ILE A 90 -8.01 12.22 17.12
CA ILE A 90 -7.72 11.64 15.81
C ILE A 90 -8.76 12.21 14.83
N ARG A 91 -8.30 13.03 13.92
CA ARG A 91 -9.12 13.54 12.83
C ARG A 91 -8.77 12.80 11.54
N ILE A 92 -9.76 12.13 10.98
CA ILE A 92 -9.64 11.48 9.68
C ILE A 92 -9.86 12.55 8.61
N PRO A 93 -8.88 12.79 7.70
CA PRO A 93 -9.08 13.73 6.60
C PRO A 93 -10.20 13.24 5.67
N THR A 94 -11.23 14.07 5.49
CA THR A 94 -12.37 13.80 4.62
C THR A 94 -12.64 15.00 3.71
N ASN A 95 -13.58 14.85 2.76
CA ASN A 95 -14.04 15.99 1.98
C ASN A 95 -14.64 17.04 2.92
N PRO A 96 -14.20 18.32 2.85
CA PRO A 96 -14.72 19.39 3.71
C PRO A 96 -16.25 19.61 3.64
N GLU A 97 -16.88 19.22 2.54
CA GLU A 97 -18.34 19.29 2.38
C GLU A 97 -19.06 18.13 3.07
N PHE A 98 -18.37 17.01 3.32
CA PHE A 98 -18.92 15.78 3.91
C PHE A 98 -17.92 15.20 4.92
N THR A 99 -17.82 15.83 6.08
CA THR A 99 -16.80 15.49 7.08
C THR A 99 -17.15 14.28 7.95
N SER A 100 -18.44 13.94 8.04
CA SER A 100 -18.91 12.85 8.89
C SER A 100 -18.71 11.49 8.22
N LEU A 101 -18.07 10.57 8.95
CA LEU A 101 -17.93 9.18 8.57
C LEU A 101 -18.87 8.29 9.39
N ASN A 102 -19.32 7.19 8.80
CA ASN A 102 -19.93 6.10 9.53
C ASN A 102 -18.94 5.54 10.56
N LEU A 103 -19.43 5.13 11.72
CA LEU A 103 -18.60 4.62 12.82
C LEU A 103 -17.73 3.43 12.38
N ALA A 104 -18.29 2.46 11.66
CA ALA A 104 -17.53 1.31 11.19
C ALA A 104 -16.41 1.69 10.23
N GLN A 105 -16.64 2.71 9.37
CA GLN A 105 -15.61 3.25 8.48
C GLN A 105 -14.50 3.95 9.27
N ALA A 106 -14.82 4.74 10.27
CA ALA A 106 -13.83 5.40 11.12
C ALA A 106 -12.96 4.37 11.88
N VAL A 107 -13.59 3.34 12.46
CA VAL A 107 -12.88 2.24 13.13
C VAL A 107 -11.98 1.50 12.16
N LEU A 108 -12.47 1.20 10.95
CA LEU A 108 -11.69 0.52 9.91
C LEU A 108 -10.46 1.33 9.51
N LEU A 109 -10.62 2.62 9.23
CA LEU A 109 -9.52 3.48 8.78
C LEU A 109 -8.42 3.62 9.84
N ILE A 110 -8.81 3.84 11.09
CA ILE A 110 -7.85 3.93 12.20
C ILE A 110 -7.20 2.57 12.47
N GLY A 111 -7.97 1.49 12.44
CA GLY A 111 -7.47 0.13 12.58
C GLY A 111 -6.49 -0.25 11.47
N TYR A 112 -6.80 0.13 10.22
CA TYR A 112 -5.91 -0.05 9.08
C TYR A 112 -4.60 0.74 9.24
N ALA A 113 -4.69 2.01 9.64
CA ALA A 113 -3.50 2.83 9.89
C ALA A 113 -2.61 2.19 10.98
N TRP A 114 -3.22 1.69 12.06
CA TRP A 114 -2.48 0.99 13.12
C TRP A 114 -1.81 -0.30 12.63
N TRP A 115 -2.52 -1.10 11.84
CA TRP A 115 -1.99 -2.33 11.25
C TRP A 115 -0.83 -2.00 10.31
N SER A 116 -1.05 -1.11 9.34
CA SER A 116 -0.06 -0.72 8.33
C SER A 116 1.21 -0.11 8.94
N ALA A 117 1.09 0.66 10.02
CA ALA A 117 2.24 1.23 10.72
C ALA A 117 3.18 0.17 11.34
N GLY A 118 2.74 -1.08 11.44
CA GLY A 118 3.55 -2.20 11.93
C GLY A 118 4.05 -3.14 10.84
N LEU A 119 3.66 -2.91 9.61
CA LEU A 119 4.13 -3.72 8.49
C LEU A 119 5.46 -3.18 7.96
N ASN A 120 6.34 -4.09 7.61
CA ASN A 120 7.60 -3.79 6.94
C ASN A 120 7.52 -4.28 5.48
N GLU A 121 6.38 -4.02 4.85
CA GLU A 121 6.13 -4.42 3.47
C GLU A 121 6.68 -3.38 2.50
N ALA A 122 7.18 -3.85 1.36
CA ALA A 122 7.62 -2.97 0.30
C ALA A 122 6.42 -2.22 -0.31
N GLU A 123 6.54 -0.90 -0.46
CA GLU A 123 5.49 -0.05 -1.05
C GLU A 123 5.26 -0.36 -2.54
N ASP A 124 6.26 -0.90 -3.22
CA ASP A 124 6.21 -1.32 -4.62
C ASP A 124 7.03 -2.58 -4.83
N TYR A 125 6.43 -3.61 -5.40
CA TYR A 125 7.12 -4.84 -5.78
C TYR A 125 6.45 -5.51 -6.98
N VAL A 126 7.26 -6.23 -7.76
CA VAL A 126 6.75 -7.08 -8.84
C VAL A 126 6.54 -8.49 -8.29
N ALA A 127 5.30 -8.96 -8.33
CA ALA A 127 4.99 -10.34 -7.94
C ALA A 127 5.49 -11.31 -9.02
N LEU A 128 6.60 -11.97 -8.75
CA LEU A 128 7.28 -12.83 -9.72
C LEU A 128 6.72 -14.27 -9.78
N GLY A 129 5.77 -14.63 -8.90
CA GLY A 129 5.29 -16.01 -8.80
C GLY A 129 6.40 -16.99 -8.42
N ASN A 130 6.64 -18.01 -9.26
CA ASN A 130 7.66 -19.03 -9.03
C ASN A 130 8.99 -18.73 -9.77
N THR A 131 9.28 -17.48 -10.09
CA THR A 131 10.54 -17.09 -10.76
C THR A 131 11.25 -16.01 -9.96
N GLU A 132 12.52 -15.78 -10.27
CA GLU A 132 13.35 -14.78 -9.63
C GLU A 132 13.58 -13.58 -10.57
N PRO A 133 13.95 -12.40 -10.05
CA PRO A 133 14.43 -11.32 -10.89
C PRO A 133 15.61 -11.79 -11.75
N ALA A 134 15.62 -11.38 -13.01
CA ALA A 134 16.72 -11.73 -13.89
C ALA A 134 18.05 -11.14 -13.39
N THR A 135 19.12 -11.93 -13.47
CA THR A 135 20.46 -11.44 -13.18
C THR A 135 20.93 -10.45 -14.26
N ARG A 136 21.95 -9.65 -13.95
CA ARG A 136 22.59 -8.79 -14.96
C ARG A 136 23.15 -9.56 -16.14
N GLU A 137 23.72 -10.71 -15.87
CA GLU A 137 24.28 -11.59 -16.91
C GLU A 137 23.17 -12.10 -17.86
N GLU A 138 22.03 -12.54 -17.28
CA GLU A 138 20.89 -12.97 -18.09
C GLU A 138 20.32 -11.83 -18.94
N PHE A 139 20.19 -10.64 -18.34
CA PHE A 139 19.68 -9.45 -19.04
C PHE A 139 20.63 -9.01 -20.15
N ASP A 140 21.93 -8.92 -19.88
CA ASP A 140 22.93 -8.51 -20.87
C ASP A 140 23.01 -9.53 -22.01
N GLY A 141 23.00 -10.82 -21.71
CA GLY A 141 22.94 -11.86 -22.73
C GLY A 141 21.68 -11.84 -23.60
N PHE A 142 20.53 -11.50 -23.02
CA PHE A 142 19.30 -11.26 -23.78
C PHE A 142 19.44 -10.02 -24.68
N PHE A 143 19.92 -8.92 -24.11
CA PHE A 143 20.03 -7.64 -24.82
C PHE A 143 21.00 -7.73 -26.00
N ASP A 144 22.15 -8.38 -25.83
CA ASP A 144 23.11 -8.61 -26.90
C ASP A 144 22.49 -9.42 -28.06
N ARG A 145 21.74 -10.47 -27.75
CA ARG A 145 21.02 -11.27 -28.76
C ARG A 145 19.93 -10.46 -29.48
N LEU A 146 19.23 -9.59 -28.75
CA LEU A 146 18.25 -8.67 -29.32
C LEU A 146 18.92 -7.73 -30.32
N ILE A 147 20.01 -7.07 -29.93
CA ILE A 147 20.73 -6.14 -30.79
C ILE A 147 21.29 -6.83 -32.02
N GLU A 148 21.89 -8.02 -31.87
CA GLU A 148 22.37 -8.81 -33.00
C GLU A 148 21.21 -9.17 -33.99
N GLY A 149 20.04 -9.52 -33.44
CA GLY A 149 18.86 -9.81 -34.26
C GLY A 149 18.35 -8.57 -35.03
N LEU A 150 18.32 -7.43 -34.35
CA LEU A 150 17.91 -6.16 -34.95
C LEU A 150 18.90 -5.68 -36.03
N GLU A 151 20.20 -5.92 -35.86
CA GLU A 151 21.22 -5.63 -36.87
C GLU A 151 21.02 -6.49 -38.13
N LYS A 152 20.85 -7.79 -37.94
CA LYS A 152 20.60 -8.73 -39.05
C LYS A 152 19.28 -8.44 -39.77
N GLY A 153 18.30 -7.91 -39.05
CA GLY A 153 17.01 -7.47 -39.59
C GLY A 153 17.01 -6.07 -40.21
N TYR A 154 18.18 -5.42 -40.32
CA TYR A 154 18.32 -4.04 -40.86
C TYR A 154 17.48 -3.00 -40.13
N PHE A 155 17.19 -3.20 -38.86
CA PHE A 155 16.40 -2.26 -38.03
C PHE A 155 17.07 -0.89 -37.90
N PHE A 156 18.40 -0.87 -37.76
CA PHE A 156 19.16 0.37 -37.61
C PHE A 156 19.47 1.00 -38.96
N ARG A 157 18.55 1.83 -39.45
CA ARG A 157 18.68 2.52 -40.76
C ARG A 157 19.80 3.56 -40.80
N SER A 158 20.20 4.13 -39.65
CA SER A 158 21.22 5.15 -39.55
C SER A 158 22.29 4.76 -38.54
N PRO A 159 23.57 4.61 -38.94
CA PRO A 159 24.67 4.35 -38.01
C PRO A 159 24.81 5.41 -36.93
N ARG A 160 24.49 6.67 -37.26
CA ARG A 160 24.58 7.80 -36.31
C ARG A 160 23.54 7.69 -35.18
N LEU A 161 22.35 7.19 -35.45
CA LEU A 161 21.26 7.08 -34.47
C LEU A 161 21.29 5.76 -33.70
N LYS A 162 22.02 4.76 -34.17
CA LYS A 162 22.11 3.44 -33.54
C LYS A 162 22.45 3.49 -32.06
N PRO A 163 23.48 4.22 -31.55
CA PRO A 163 23.81 4.27 -30.14
C PRO A 163 22.69 4.85 -29.27
N HIS A 164 21.96 5.83 -29.79
CA HIS A 164 20.80 6.41 -29.10
C HIS A 164 19.65 5.40 -29.00
N THR A 165 19.31 4.74 -30.11
CA THR A 165 18.25 3.74 -30.15
C THR A 165 18.55 2.55 -29.24
N MET A 166 19.80 2.07 -29.21
CA MET A 166 20.23 1.01 -28.30
C MET A 166 20.04 1.41 -26.84
N ARG A 167 20.44 2.63 -26.45
CA ARG A 167 20.20 3.12 -25.07
C ARG A 167 18.71 3.19 -24.74
N SER A 168 17.90 3.68 -25.67
CA SER A 168 16.43 3.75 -25.47
C SER A 168 15.80 2.38 -25.29
N LEU A 169 16.19 1.40 -26.12
CA LEU A 169 15.74 0.01 -25.97
C LEU A 169 16.18 -0.60 -24.64
N ARG A 170 17.45 -0.36 -24.25
CA ARG A 170 17.96 -0.85 -22.97
C ARG A 170 17.15 -0.27 -21.81
N THR A 171 16.92 1.05 -21.79
CA THR A 171 16.13 1.71 -20.74
C THR A 171 14.69 1.19 -20.70
N LEU A 172 14.10 0.85 -21.85
CA LEU A 172 12.75 0.28 -21.93
C LEU A 172 12.68 -1.07 -21.19
N PHE A 173 13.61 -1.98 -21.48
CA PHE A 173 13.63 -3.30 -20.85
C PHE A 173 14.10 -3.25 -19.39
N GLU A 174 15.00 -2.32 -19.01
CA GLU A 174 15.40 -2.11 -17.62
C GLU A 174 14.21 -1.70 -16.73
N ARG A 175 13.33 -0.84 -17.24
CA ARG A 175 12.12 -0.45 -16.52
C ARG A 175 11.12 -1.59 -16.32
N ALA A 176 11.15 -2.60 -17.18
CA ALA A 176 10.26 -3.76 -17.08
C ALA A 176 10.60 -4.68 -15.90
N ARG A 177 11.81 -4.57 -15.33
CA ARG A 177 12.27 -5.43 -14.20
C ARG A 177 12.03 -6.90 -14.47
N LEU A 178 12.50 -7.38 -15.63
CA LEU A 178 12.22 -8.72 -16.14
C LEU A 178 12.72 -9.82 -15.18
N SER A 179 11.93 -10.86 -15.08
CA SER A 179 12.31 -12.12 -14.42
C SER A 179 13.12 -13.02 -15.33
N SER A 180 13.86 -13.98 -14.74
CA SER A 180 14.59 -15.00 -15.51
C SER A 180 13.72 -15.78 -16.50
N GLN A 181 12.44 -16.02 -16.13
CA GLN A 181 11.49 -16.69 -17.01
C GLN A 181 11.09 -15.82 -18.21
N GLU A 182 10.86 -14.53 -17.97
CA GLU A 182 10.53 -13.57 -19.04
C GLU A 182 11.71 -13.38 -20.00
N ILE A 183 12.94 -13.32 -19.49
CA ILE A 183 14.16 -13.30 -20.31
C ILE A 183 14.21 -14.53 -21.22
N ARG A 184 13.98 -15.73 -20.68
CA ARG A 184 13.94 -16.97 -21.48
C ARG A 184 12.85 -16.94 -22.54
N THR A 185 11.67 -16.43 -22.20
CA THR A 185 10.56 -16.26 -23.13
C THR A 185 10.93 -15.31 -24.26
N LEU A 186 11.48 -14.14 -23.94
CA LEU A 186 11.92 -13.16 -24.94
C LEU A 186 13.04 -13.70 -25.82
N GLN A 187 13.99 -14.45 -25.28
CA GLN A 187 14.99 -15.16 -26.08
C GLN A 187 14.36 -16.18 -27.04
N GLY A 188 13.31 -16.87 -26.60
CA GLY A 188 12.51 -17.76 -27.45
C GLY A 188 11.86 -17.03 -28.61
N VAL A 189 11.26 -15.87 -28.33
CA VAL A 189 10.66 -14.99 -29.35
C VAL A 189 11.70 -14.54 -30.39
N ILE A 190 12.86 -14.06 -29.94
CA ILE A 190 13.96 -13.65 -30.84
C ILE A 190 14.38 -14.81 -31.74
N ASN A 191 14.55 -16.01 -31.16
CA ASN A 191 14.93 -17.19 -31.94
C ASN A 191 13.86 -17.59 -32.96
N ALA A 192 12.58 -17.49 -32.60
CA ALA A 192 11.49 -17.78 -33.53
C ALA A 192 11.45 -16.78 -34.71
N LEU A 193 11.60 -15.49 -34.43
CA LEU A 193 11.67 -14.44 -35.45
C LEU A 193 12.87 -14.63 -36.40
N ARG A 194 14.03 -15.03 -35.86
CA ARG A 194 15.23 -15.31 -36.66
C ARG A 194 15.04 -16.50 -37.61
N ARG A 195 14.27 -17.52 -37.19
CA ARG A 195 13.98 -18.71 -38.03
C ARG A 195 12.96 -18.41 -39.11
N ALA A 196 12.02 -17.51 -38.88
CA ALA A 196 10.98 -17.13 -39.84
C ALA A 196 11.52 -16.42 -41.09
N GLY A 197 12.79 -16.00 -41.07
CA GLY A 197 13.40 -15.25 -42.18
C GLY A 197 12.92 -13.80 -42.25
N PRO A 198 13.44 -13.03 -43.23
CA PRO A 198 12.98 -11.65 -43.42
C PRO A 198 11.50 -11.65 -43.82
N TYR A 199 10.66 -11.04 -42.95
CA TYR A 199 9.25 -10.80 -43.25
C TYR A 199 9.18 -9.93 -44.49
N ARG A 200 8.73 -10.45 -45.64
CA ARG A 200 8.40 -9.67 -46.80
C ARG A 200 7.09 -8.97 -46.52
N PHE A 201 7.17 -7.70 -46.17
CA PHE A 201 5.99 -6.83 -46.09
C PHE A 201 5.41 -6.72 -47.52
N ASP A 202 4.28 -7.36 -47.79
CA ASP A 202 3.61 -7.36 -49.09
C ASP A 202 2.77 -6.10 -49.38
N GLY A 203 2.90 -5.09 -48.52
CA GLY A 203 2.32 -3.77 -48.74
C GLY A 203 0.79 -3.68 -48.60
N ARG A 204 0.13 -4.69 -48.00
CA ARG A 204 -1.31 -4.63 -47.72
C ARG A 204 -1.54 -4.23 -46.25
N ILE A 205 -1.93 -2.99 -46.05
CA ILE A 205 -2.72 -2.47 -44.95
C ILE A 205 -3.99 -1.90 -45.53
#